data_5f177f49fa14ecc96e81de855d3e8b58
#
_entry.id   5f177f49fa14ecc96e81de855d3e8b58
#
_cell.length_a   1.000
_cell.length_b   1.000
_cell.length_c   1.000
_cell.angle_alpha   90.00
_cell.angle_beta   90.00
_cell.angle_gamma   90.00
#
_symmetry.space_group_name_H-M   'P 1'
#
loop_
_entity.id
_entity.type
_entity.pdbx_description
1 polymer ?
#
loop_
_entity_poly.entity_id
_entity_poly.type
_entity_poly.pdbx_seq_one_letter_code
_entity_poly.pdbx_strand_id
1 'polypeptide(L)'
;PGGFLGVDLFFVISGYVITRMLLDSIAQSGGLDLRGFYLARARRLLPALIFMLVSTTIAIGIWAPDTIKRLLTDTPFSLTGTMNWWLVARHQDYFESIGRPPLLQHTWSLAVEAQFYLLWPLILYFILKRLGKSRIPIAALVIAAASGITLLLVSFSLDASNASKVSHVYFGTDTHSIGLFLGAALAVSWIPQNFTVNVSKKAQDFIDGIGVFGFIGIIATFLLIDESKPTLYKIAFPLAGL
;
A
#
# COMPACT_ATOMS: atom_id res chain seq x y z
N PRO A 1 -12.53 3.34 -15.14
CA PRO A 1 -11.23 3.95 -15.36
C PRO A 1 -10.51 4.04 -14.02
N GLY A 2 -9.61 4.86 -13.71
CA GLY A 2 -8.72 5.09 -12.57
C GLY A 2 -8.97 4.50 -11.17
N GLY A 3 -9.97 3.67 -10.94
CA GLY A 3 -10.28 3.10 -9.62
C GLY A 3 -9.15 2.26 -8.99
N PHE A 4 -8.24 1.74 -9.79
CA PHE A 4 -7.06 1.02 -9.32
C PHE A 4 -6.10 1.91 -8.49
N LEU A 5 -6.11 3.23 -8.71
CA LEU A 5 -5.34 4.20 -7.92
C LEU A 5 -5.88 4.37 -6.48
N GLY A 6 -7.08 3.84 -6.20
CA GLY A 6 -7.60 3.78 -4.83
C GLY A 6 -6.72 2.97 -3.88
N VAL A 7 -5.90 2.06 -4.40
CA VAL A 7 -4.92 1.31 -3.60
C VAL A 7 -3.82 2.20 -3.06
N ASP A 8 -3.35 3.18 -3.85
CA ASP A 8 -2.32 4.12 -3.41
C ASP A 8 -2.84 5.01 -2.26
N LEU A 9 -4.07 5.50 -2.38
CA LEU A 9 -4.74 6.23 -1.30
C LEU A 9 -4.89 5.36 -0.04
N PHE A 10 -5.29 4.10 -0.21
CA PHE A 10 -5.37 3.13 0.88
C PHE A 10 -4.01 2.95 1.57
N PHE A 11 -2.91 2.88 0.83
CA PHE A 11 -1.57 2.78 1.38
C PHE A 11 -1.17 4.01 2.20
N VAL A 12 -1.50 5.23 1.74
CA VAL A 12 -1.25 6.46 2.52
C VAL A 12 -2.01 6.41 3.86
N ILE A 13 -3.29 6.07 3.83
CA ILE A 13 -4.11 5.95 5.04
C ILE A 13 -3.55 4.86 5.97
N SER A 14 -3.20 3.70 5.43
CA SER A 14 -2.64 2.59 6.20
C SER A 14 -1.31 2.97 6.86
N GLY A 15 -0.41 3.59 6.12
CA GLY A 15 0.86 4.10 6.65
C GLY A 15 0.68 5.10 7.78
N TYR A 16 -0.26 6.04 7.62
CA TYR A 16 -0.61 7.01 8.65
C TYR A 16 -1.17 6.33 9.92
N VAL A 17 -2.21 5.52 9.77
CA VAL A 17 -2.91 4.89 10.90
C VAL A 17 -1.99 3.98 11.69
N ILE A 18 -1.20 3.15 11.01
CA ILE A 18 -0.28 2.20 11.66
C ILE A 18 0.82 2.94 12.42
N THR A 19 1.43 3.94 11.78
CA THR A 19 2.48 4.73 12.43
C THR A 19 1.93 5.49 13.63
N ARG A 20 0.74 6.07 13.50
CA ARG A 20 0.07 6.77 14.61
C ARG A 20 -0.21 5.82 15.78
N MET A 21 -0.77 4.65 15.52
CA MET A 21 -1.02 3.63 16.55
C MET A 21 0.26 3.21 17.30
N LEU A 22 1.36 3.02 16.56
CA LEU A 22 2.65 2.66 17.16
C LEU A 22 3.17 3.77 18.06
N LEU A 23 3.11 5.03 17.59
CA LEU A 23 3.55 6.19 18.37
C LEU A 23 2.69 6.43 19.62
N ASP A 24 1.37 6.25 19.50
CA ASP A 24 0.45 6.39 20.64
C ASP A 24 0.65 5.26 21.66
N SER A 25 0.89 4.02 21.21
CA SER A 25 1.25 2.90 22.08
C SER A 25 2.53 3.19 22.87
N ILE A 26 3.56 3.71 22.21
CA ILE A 26 4.82 4.08 22.85
C ILE A 26 4.62 5.19 23.87
N ALA A 27 3.80 6.18 23.55
CA ALA A 27 3.51 7.29 24.47
C ALA A 27 2.78 6.83 25.74
N GLN A 28 1.93 5.82 25.63
CA GLN A 28 1.15 5.28 26.76
C GLN A 28 1.92 4.27 27.61
N SER A 29 2.71 3.40 27.00
CA SER A 29 3.40 2.29 27.68
C SER A 29 4.88 2.54 27.96
N GLY A 30 5.45 3.65 27.45
CA GLY A 30 6.87 3.96 27.55
C GLY A 30 7.77 3.12 26.65
N GLY A 31 7.21 2.19 25.85
CA GLY A 31 7.97 1.32 24.95
C GLY A 31 7.13 0.76 23.80
N LEU A 32 7.77 0.12 22.84
CA LEU A 32 7.10 -0.52 21.69
C LEU A 32 6.79 -1.98 22.02
N ASP A 33 5.52 -2.31 22.21
CA ASP A 33 5.05 -3.69 22.34
C ASP A 33 4.85 -4.33 20.96
N LEU A 34 5.94 -4.86 20.39
CA LEU A 34 5.91 -5.54 19.09
C LEU A 34 5.00 -6.76 19.12
N ARG A 35 5.00 -7.54 20.22
CA ARG A 35 4.20 -8.76 20.33
C ARG A 35 2.71 -8.44 20.31
N GLY A 36 2.29 -7.48 21.13
CA GLY A 36 0.90 -7.01 21.16
C GLY A 36 0.45 -6.47 19.82
N PHE A 37 1.31 -5.69 19.17
CA PHE A 37 1.04 -5.16 17.84
C PHE A 37 0.81 -6.27 16.80
N TYR A 38 1.74 -7.23 16.66
CA TYR A 38 1.60 -8.32 15.68
C TYR A 38 0.39 -9.20 15.96
N LEU A 39 0.12 -9.53 17.21
CA LEU A 39 -1.07 -10.31 17.59
C LEU A 39 -2.36 -9.57 17.26
N ALA A 40 -2.42 -8.26 17.52
CA ALA A 40 -3.59 -7.45 17.17
C ALA A 40 -3.84 -7.42 15.64
N ARG A 41 -2.78 -7.28 14.84
CA ARG A 41 -2.89 -7.34 13.37
C ARG A 41 -3.31 -8.71 12.88
N ALA A 42 -2.68 -9.78 13.38
CA ALA A 42 -3.05 -11.16 13.03
C ALA A 42 -4.52 -11.46 13.33
N ARG A 43 -5.00 -11.10 14.53
CA ARG A 43 -6.41 -11.28 14.92
C ARG A 43 -7.38 -10.49 14.06
N ARG A 44 -6.97 -9.38 13.50
CA ARG A 44 -7.80 -8.54 12.62
C ARG A 44 -7.82 -9.07 11.18
N LEU A 45 -6.68 -9.50 10.65
CA LEU A 45 -6.52 -9.81 9.22
C LEU A 45 -6.77 -11.29 8.91
N LEU A 46 -6.21 -12.22 9.73
CA LEU A 46 -6.26 -13.64 9.40
C LEU A 46 -7.67 -14.23 9.35
N PRO A 47 -8.63 -13.91 10.25
CA PRO A 47 -9.96 -14.48 10.17
C PRO A 47 -10.67 -14.13 8.85
N ALA A 48 -10.60 -12.88 8.41
CA ALA A 48 -11.21 -12.43 7.16
C ALA A 48 -10.53 -13.07 5.94
N LEU A 49 -9.19 -13.14 5.95
CA LEU A 49 -8.42 -13.77 4.89
C LEU A 49 -8.74 -15.26 4.77
N ILE A 50 -8.75 -16.00 5.89
CA ILE A 50 -9.07 -17.43 5.91
C ILE A 50 -10.51 -17.66 5.44
N PHE A 51 -11.46 -16.87 5.94
CA PHE A 51 -12.86 -16.95 5.51
C PHE A 51 -13.00 -16.73 4.00
N MET A 52 -12.34 -15.72 3.45
CA MET A 52 -12.33 -15.42 2.02
C MET A 52 -11.73 -16.60 1.22
N LEU A 53 -10.58 -17.13 1.63
CA LEU A 53 -9.93 -18.25 0.95
C LEU A 53 -10.80 -19.52 0.97
N VAL A 54 -11.39 -19.85 2.11
CA VAL A 54 -12.27 -21.03 2.25
C VAL A 54 -13.51 -20.85 1.38
N SER A 55 -14.19 -19.70 1.48
CA SER A 55 -15.41 -19.41 0.71
C SER A 55 -15.14 -19.45 -0.79
N THR A 56 -14.01 -18.85 -1.23
CA THR A 56 -13.60 -18.87 -2.64
C THR A 56 -13.29 -20.29 -3.10
N THR A 57 -12.60 -21.10 -2.28
CA THR A 57 -12.27 -22.49 -2.63
C THR A 57 -13.53 -23.34 -2.79
N ILE A 58 -14.50 -23.18 -1.88
CA ILE A 58 -15.79 -23.90 -1.97
C ILE A 58 -16.56 -23.45 -3.23
N ALA A 59 -16.66 -22.15 -3.45
CA ALA A 59 -17.37 -21.60 -4.61
C ALA A 59 -16.75 -22.10 -5.93
N ILE A 60 -15.43 -22.05 -6.05
CA ILE A 60 -14.70 -22.53 -7.23
C ILE A 60 -14.86 -24.03 -7.40
N GLY A 61 -14.80 -24.82 -6.31
CA GLY A 61 -15.02 -26.25 -6.38
C GLY A 61 -16.40 -26.64 -6.95
N ILE A 62 -17.42 -25.79 -6.72
CA ILE A 62 -18.79 -26.02 -7.22
C ILE A 62 -18.98 -25.50 -8.65
N TRP A 63 -18.55 -24.24 -8.94
CA TRP A 63 -18.92 -23.55 -10.17
C TRP A 63 -17.82 -23.49 -11.25
N ALA A 64 -16.55 -23.71 -10.88
CA ALA A 64 -15.43 -23.64 -11.82
C ALA A 64 -14.27 -24.58 -11.41
N PRO A 65 -14.52 -25.91 -11.32
CA PRO A 65 -13.56 -26.88 -10.80
C PRO A 65 -12.26 -26.94 -11.61
N ASP A 66 -12.30 -26.54 -12.88
CA ASP A 66 -11.13 -26.41 -13.76
C ASP A 66 -10.07 -25.41 -13.25
N THR A 67 -10.48 -24.41 -12.47
CA THR A 67 -9.59 -23.38 -11.94
C THR A 67 -9.06 -23.65 -10.53
N ILE A 68 -9.55 -24.71 -9.85
CA ILE A 68 -9.21 -25.00 -8.45
C ILE A 68 -7.71 -25.22 -8.24
N LYS A 69 -7.04 -25.87 -9.18
CA LYS A 69 -5.59 -26.10 -9.11
C LYS A 69 -4.80 -24.78 -9.06
N ARG A 70 -5.20 -23.80 -9.87
CA ARG A 70 -4.59 -22.47 -9.88
C ARG A 70 -4.83 -21.76 -8.54
N LEU A 71 -6.06 -21.79 -8.04
CA LEU A 71 -6.42 -21.19 -6.74
C LEU A 71 -5.56 -21.77 -5.61
N LEU A 72 -5.45 -23.10 -5.53
CA LEU A 72 -4.66 -23.76 -4.51
C LEU A 72 -3.16 -23.46 -4.62
N THR A 73 -2.65 -23.24 -5.82
CA THR A 73 -1.26 -22.82 -6.05
C THR A 73 -1.01 -21.40 -5.52
N ASP A 74 -1.98 -20.49 -5.65
CA ASP A 74 -1.86 -19.08 -5.24
C ASP A 74 -2.13 -18.88 -3.73
N THR A 75 -2.89 -19.79 -3.11
CA THR A 75 -3.29 -19.73 -1.69
C THR A 75 -2.13 -19.57 -0.70
N PRO A 76 -1.01 -20.34 -0.77
CA PRO A 76 0.11 -20.18 0.14
C PRO A 76 0.72 -18.76 0.10
N PHE A 77 0.81 -18.16 -1.07
CA PHE A 77 1.37 -16.81 -1.25
C PHE A 77 0.44 -15.73 -0.68
N SER A 78 -0.88 -15.92 -0.77
CA SER A 78 -1.85 -15.04 -0.11
C SER A 78 -1.78 -15.14 1.41
N LEU A 79 -1.64 -16.35 1.96
CA LEU A 79 -1.52 -16.57 3.41
C LEU A 79 -0.21 -16.02 4.00
N THR A 80 0.89 -16.13 3.27
CA THR A 80 2.22 -15.68 3.72
C THR A 80 2.48 -14.19 3.48
N GLY A 81 1.56 -13.47 2.80
CA GLY A 81 1.75 -12.07 2.46
C GLY A 81 2.85 -11.85 1.40
N THR A 82 2.99 -12.79 0.47
CA THR A 82 3.98 -12.74 -0.63
C THR A 82 3.35 -12.84 -2.02
N MET A 83 2.02 -12.69 -2.10
CA MET A 83 1.27 -12.81 -3.36
C MET A 83 1.73 -11.80 -4.41
N ASN A 84 2.11 -10.62 -4.02
CA ASN A 84 2.63 -9.59 -4.91
C ASN A 84 3.92 -10.05 -5.63
N TRP A 85 4.88 -10.61 -4.90
CA TRP A 85 6.11 -11.15 -5.50
C TRP A 85 5.88 -12.41 -6.33
N TRP A 86 4.88 -13.22 -5.95
CA TRP A 86 4.45 -14.36 -6.77
C TRP A 86 3.92 -13.92 -8.13
N LEU A 87 3.11 -12.85 -8.17
CA LEU A 87 2.60 -12.27 -9.41
C LEU A 87 3.73 -11.68 -10.27
N VAL A 88 4.70 -11.00 -9.64
CA VAL A 88 5.91 -10.50 -10.34
C VAL A 88 6.69 -11.68 -10.95
N ALA A 89 6.96 -12.74 -10.18
CA ALA A 89 7.72 -13.90 -10.65
C ALA A 89 7.02 -14.66 -11.80
N ARG A 90 5.70 -14.59 -11.87
CA ARG A 90 4.91 -15.17 -12.96
C ARG A 90 4.70 -14.22 -14.14
N HIS A 91 5.25 -13.02 -14.10
CA HIS A 91 5.07 -11.98 -15.12
C HIS A 91 3.59 -11.66 -15.40
N GLN A 92 2.75 -11.73 -14.35
CA GLN A 92 1.32 -11.47 -14.47
C GLN A 92 1.08 -9.97 -14.69
N ASP A 93 0.40 -9.59 -15.76
CA ASP A 93 -0.06 -8.22 -15.93
C ASP A 93 -1.37 -8.02 -15.14
N TYR A 94 -1.48 -6.89 -14.45
CA TYR A 94 -2.70 -6.53 -13.72
C TYR A 94 -3.87 -6.21 -14.66
N PHE A 95 -3.56 -5.62 -15.80
CA PHE A 95 -4.55 -5.19 -16.81
C PHE A 95 -4.73 -6.20 -17.93
N GLU A 96 -4.16 -7.40 -17.82
CA GLU A 96 -4.30 -8.41 -18.86
C GLU A 96 -5.77 -8.82 -19.04
N SER A 97 -6.31 -8.50 -20.20
CA SER A 97 -7.69 -8.82 -20.59
C SER A 97 -7.84 -10.19 -21.25
N ILE A 98 -6.71 -10.87 -21.55
CA ILE A 98 -6.71 -12.17 -22.24
C ILE A 98 -6.72 -13.29 -21.21
N GLY A 99 -7.83 -14.03 -21.17
CA GLY A 99 -8.01 -15.14 -20.24
C GLY A 99 -8.68 -14.77 -18.93
N ARG A 100 -8.68 -15.71 -17.97
CA ARG A 100 -9.21 -15.49 -16.62
C ARG A 100 -8.09 -14.98 -15.71
N PRO A 101 -8.22 -13.78 -15.10
CA PRO A 101 -7.23 -13.29 -14.15
C PRO A 101 -7.08 -14.23 -12.94
N PRO A 102 -5.96 -14.19 -12.21
CA PRO A 102 -5.80 -14.94 -10.98
C PRO A 102 -6.86 -14.54 -9.96
N LEU A 103 -7.58 -15.52 -9.40
CA LEU A 103 -8.68 -15.28 -8.46
C LEU A 103 -8.24 -14.53 -7.20
N LEU A 104 -7.01 -14.78 -6.75
CA LEU A 104 -6.43 -14.16 -5.56
C LEU A 104 -5.53 -12.96 -5.89
N GLN A 105 -5.55 -12.48 -7.14
CA GLN A 105 -4.72 -11.34 -7.57
C GLN A 105 -4.89 -10.12 -6.66
N HIS A 106 -6.11 -9.79 -6.27
CA HIS A 106 -6.43 -8.66 -5.40
C HIS A 106 -5.73 -8.70 -4.03
N THR A 107 -5.24 -9.87 -3.58
CA THR A 107 -4.48 -9.97 -2.32
C THR A 107 -3.05 -9.44 -2.40
N TRP A 108 -2.60 -8.98 -3.59
CA TRP A 108 -1.29 -8.38 -3.76
C TRP A 108 -1.09 -7.13 -2.89
N SER A 109 -2.10 -6.28 -2.80
CA SER A 109 -2.02 -5.05 -1.97
C SER A 109 -1.97 -5.37 -0.49
N LEU A 110 -2.71 -6.40 -0.04
CA LEU A 110 -2.61 -6.92 1.32
C LEU A 110 -1.22 -7.49 1.63
N ALA A 111 -0.55 -8.09 0.62
CA ALA A 111 0.81 -8.59 0.77
C ALA A 111 1.81 -7.45 0.98
N VAL A 112 1.73 -6.37 0.20
CA VAL A 112 2.56 -5.16 0.37
C VAL A 112 2.33 -4.56 1.76
N GLU A 113 1.07 -4.46 2.19
CA GLU A 113 0.70 -3.95 3.51
C GLU A 113 1.20 -4.86 4.65
N ALA A 114 1.11 -6.18 4.51
CA ALA A 114 1.63 -7.14 5.50
C ALA A 114 3.15 -7.02 5.67
N GLN A 115 3.89 -6.81 4.58
CA GLN A 115 5.33 -6.57 4.62
C GLN A 115 5.66 -5.24 5.33
N PHE A 116 4.88 -4.19 5.09
CA PHE A 116 5.02 -2.94 5.83
C PHE A 116 4.73 -3.16 7.33
N TYR A 117 3.67 -3.88 7.69
CA TYR A 117 3.37 -4.19 9.10
C TYR A 117 4.49 -4.98 9.79
N LEU A 118 5.17 -5.85 9.04
CA LEU A 118 6.28 -6.63 9.58
C LEU A 118 7.52 -5.77 9.79
N LEU A 119 7.89 -4.94 8.81
CA LEU A 119 9.18 -4.24 8.78
C LEU A 119 9.14 -2.88 9.48
N TRP A 120 8.07 -2.12 9.28
CA TRP A 120 8.00 -0.74 9.78
C TRP A 120 8.10 -0.60 11.30
N PRO A 121 7.45 -1.43 12.13
CA PRO A 121 7.62 -1.35 13.58
C PRO A 121 9.06 -1.60 14.04
N LEU A 122 9.79 -2.47 13.36
CA LEU A 122 11.21 -2.76 13.64
C LEU A 122 12.09 -1.56 13.27
N ILE A 123 11.86 -0.99 12.09
CA ILE A 123 12.56 0.22 11.62
C ILE A 123 12.27 1.39 12.58
N LEU A 124 11.01 1.58 12.95
CA LEU A 124 10.58 2.62 13.88
C LEU A 124 11.25 2.45 15.27
N TYR A 125 11.29 1.23 15.77
CA TYR A 125 11.98 0.92 17.04
C TYR A 125 13.47 1.29 16.96
N PHE A 126 14.13 0.94 15.87
CA PHE A 126 15.54 1.27 15.66
C PHE A 126 15.77 2.79 15.57
N ILE A 127 14.92 3.51 14.81
CA ILE A 127 15.00 4.98 14.70
C ILE A 127 14.83 5.62 16.08
N LEU A 128 13.81 5.21 16.84
CA LEU A 128 13.56 5.76 18.17
C LEU A 128 14.72 5.53 19.13
N LYS A 129 15.32 4.32 19.10
CA LYS A 129 16.40 3.95 19.99
C LYS A 129 17.73 4.66 19.67
N ARG A 130 18.00 4.91 18.38
CA ARG A 130 19.32 5.40 17.93
C ARG A 130 19.32 6.85 17.46
N LEU A 131 18.23 7.33 16.88
CA LEU A 131 18.18 8.60 16.17
C LEU A 131 17.18 9.59 16.79
N GLY A 132 16.22 9.11 17.58
CA GLY A 132 15.20 9.91 18.20
C GLY A 132 13.96 10.16 17.31
N LYS A 133 12.86 10.59 17.95
CA LYS A 133 11.53 10.75 17.32
C LYS A 133 11.53 11.75 16.15
N SER A 134 12.34 12.81 16.23
CA SER A 134 12.42 13.83 15.16
C SER A 134 12.94 13.30 13.82
N ARG A 135 13.60 12.15 13.80
CA ARG A 135 14.13 11.53 12.58
C ARG A 135 13.15 10.61 11.88
N ILE A 136 12.01 10.29 12.49
CA ILE A 136 11.01 9.38 11.89
C ILE A 136 10.47 9.93 10.56
N PRO A 137 10.03 11.21 10.45
CA PRO A 137 9.53 11.72 9.18
C PRO A 137 10.60 11.69 8.08
N ILE A 138 11.84 12.06 8.44
CA ILE A 138 12.95 12.07 7.49
C ILE A 138 13.23 10.65 6.98
N ALA A 139 13.30 9.66 7.88
CA ALA A 139 13.52 8.27 7.49
C ALA A 139 12.39 7.75 6.61
N ALA A 140 11.13 8.03 6.95
CA ALA A 140 9.98 7.65 6.15
C ALA A 140 10.03 8.31 4.75
N LEU A 141 10.33 9.61 4.66
CA LEU A 141 10.47 10.31 3.39
C LEU A 141 11.64 9.80 2.54
N VAL A 142 12.76 9.43 3.15
CA VAL A 142 13.89 8.81 2.45
C VAL A 142 13.49 7.46 1.85
N ILE A 143 12.75 6.63 2.59
CA ILE A 143 12.27 5.35 2.07
C ILE A 143 11.22 5.57 0.98
N ALA A 144 10.30 6.51 1.15
CA ALA A 144 9.33 6.89 0.12
C ALA A 144 10.03 7.36 -1.17
N ALA A 145 11.04 8.23 -1.04
CA ALA A 145 11.83 8.70 -2.18
C ALA A 145 12.60 7.55 -2.87
N ALA A 146 13.18 6.63 -2.10
CA ALA A 146 13.85 5.44 -2.65
C ALA A 146 12.86 4.57 -3.44
N SER A 147 11.65 4.33 -2.90
CA SER A 147 10.58 3.62 -3.61
C SER A 147 10.18 4.34 -4.90
N GLY A 148 10.00 5.67 -4.85
CA GLY A 148 9.67 6.48 -6.03
C GLY A 148 10.77 6.45 -7.10
N ILE A 149 12.02 6.52 -6.70
CA ILE A 149 13.16 6.37 -7.62
C ILE A 149 13.16 4.99 -8.25
N THR A 150 12.93 3.93 -7.47
CA THR A 150 12.83 2.56 -8.00
C THR A 150 11.70 2.45 -9.01
N LEU A 151 10.51 2.97 -8.68
CA LEU A 151 9.37 3.02 -9.59
C LEU A 151 9.74 3.72 -10.91
N LEU A 152 10.36 4.90 -10.84
CA LEU A 152 10.79 5.65 -12.03
C LEU A 152 11.81 4.85 -12.86
N LEU A 153 12.86 4.31 -12.23
CA LEU A 153 13.90 3.55 -12.92
C LEU A 153 13.32 2.32 -13.62
N VAL A 154 12.44 1.56 -12.96
CA VAL A 154 11.79 0.40 -13.56
C VAL A 154 10.86 0.85 -14.69
N SER A 155 10.05 1.91 -14.48
CA SER A 155 9.12 2.44 -15.49
C SER A 155 9.83 2.97 -16.74
N PHE A 156 10.94 3.69 -16.58
CA PHE A 156 11.73 4.16 -17.75
C PHE A 156 12.47 3.04 -18.47
N SER A 157 12.72 1.92 -17.80
CA SER A 157 13.33 0.75 -18.41
C SER A 157 12.31 -0.16 -19.11
N LEU A 158 11.01 0.23 -19.13
CA LEU A 158 9.96 -0.53 -19.82
C LEU A 158 10.13 -0.42 -21.33
N ASP A 159 10.47 -1.56 -21.95
CA ASP A 159 10.16 -1.80 -23.36
C ASP A 159 8.79 -2.47 -23.44
N ALA A 160 7.99 -2.10 -24.44
CA ALA A 160 6.63 -2.60 -24.65
C ALA A 160 6.51 -4.15 -24.74
N SER A 161 7.64 -4.83 -24.85
CA SER A 161 7.75 -6.30 -24.94
C SER A 161 8.05 -7.00 -23.59
N ASN A 162 8.22 -6.27 -22.49
CA ASN A 162 8.75 -6.84 -21.24
C ASN A 162 7.69 -6.93 -20.12
N ALA A 163 6.81 -7.94 -20.22
CA ALA A 163 5.76 -8.23 -19.24
C ALA A 163 6.28 -8.34 -17.80
N SER A 164 7.52 -8.82 -17.58
CA SER A 164 8.15 -8.91 -16.25
C SER A 164 8.30 -7.56 -15.58
N LYS A 165 8.70 -6.54 -16.32
CA LYS A 165 8.89 -5.19 -15.79
C LYS A 165 7.55 -4.51 -15.48
N VAL A 166 6.53 -4.73 -16.32
CA VAL A 166 5.16 -4.23 -16.10
C VAL A 166 4.61 -4.81 -14.79
N SER A 167 4.73 -6.12 -14.59
CA SER A 167 4.33 -6.78 -13.33
C SER A 167 5.07 -6.21 -12.12
N HIS A 168 6.36 -5.96 -12.24
CA HIS A 168 7.16 -5.41 -11.13
C HIS A 168 6.73 -3.98 -10.80
N VAL A 169 6.53 -3.12 -11.79
CA VAL A 169 6.03 -1.75 -11.58
C VAL A 169 4.74 -1.76 -10.77
N TYR A 170 3.82 -2.67 -11.07
CA TYR A 170 2.50 -2.68 -10.44
C TYR A 170 2.47 -3.43 -9.10
N PHE A 171 3.15 -4.58 -8.98
CA PHE A 171 3.05 -5.44 -7.81
C PHE A 171 4.22 -5.33 -6.83
N GLY A 172 5.32 -4.67 -7.22
CA GLY A 172 6.52 -4.57 -6.40
C GLY A 172 6.27 -3.80 -5.09
N THR A 173 6.73 -4.32 -3.96
CA THR A 173 6.72 -3.57 -2.69
C THR A 173 7.66 -2.38 -2.77
N ASP A 174 8.78 -2.54 -3.44
CA ASP A 174 9.81 -1.52 -3.66
C ASP A 174 9.34 -0.38 -4.57
N THR A 175 8.36 -0.61 -5.44
CA THR A 175 7.78 0.39 -6.33
C THR A 175 6.50 1.01 -5.78
N HIS A 176 5.72 0.29 -4.97
CA HIS A 176 4.40 0.72 -4.48
C HIS A 176 4.37 1.12 -2.98
N SER A 177 5.50 1.09 -2.27
CA SER A 177 5.50 1.48 -0.85
C SER A 177 5.53 2.99 -0.60
N ILE A 178 5.58 3.82 -1.63
CA ILE A 178 5.60 5.30 -1.53
C ILE A 178 4.49 5.79 -0.62
N GLY A 179 3.24 5.43 -0.91
CA GLY A 179 2.06 5.85 -0.16
C GLY A 179 2.14 5.48 1.33
N LEU A 180 2.57 4.25 1.64
CA LEU A 180 2.75 3.78 3.02
C LEU A 180 3.72 4.68 3.80
N PHE A 181 4.86 5.03 3.20
CA PHE A 181 5.87 5.83 3.89
C PHE A 181 5.56 7.32 3.89
N LEU A 182 4.84 7.85 2.89
CA LEU A 182 4.27 9.21 2.95
C LEU A 182 3.24 9.32 4.09
N GLY A 183 2.35 8.34 4.22
CA GLY A 183 1.41 8.26 5.34
C GLY A 183 2.13 8.17 6.69
N ALA A 184 3.21 7.37 6.77
CA ALA A 184 4.03 7.26 7.97
C ALA A 184 4.72 8.58 8.35
N ALA A 185 5.23 9.33 7.39
CA ALA A 185 5.80 10.66 7.62
C ALA A 185 4.73 11.65 8.12
N LEU A 186 3.55 11.63 7.48
CA LEU A 186 2.42 12.47 7.84
C LEU A 186 1.94 12.20 9.27
N ALA A 187 1.95 10.95 9.74
CA ALA A 187 1.53 10.56 11.08
C ALA A 187 2.30 11.24 12.22
N VAL A 188 3.53 11.69 11.95
CA VAL A 188 4.35 12.42 12.93
C VAL A 188 4.09 13.92 12.85
N SER A 189 3.89 14.45 11.64
CA SER A 189 3.77 15.87 11.36
C SER A 189 2.35 16.39 11.55
N TRP A 190 1.35 15.59 11.22
CA TRP A 190 -0.06 15.94 11.25
C TRP A 190 -0.78 15.18 12.38
N ILE A 191 -1.14 15.92 13.43
CA ILE A 191 -1.88 15.42 14.59
C ILE A 191 -3.15 16.27 14.71
N PRO A 192 -4.32 15.77 14.21
CA PRO A 192 -5.55 16.56 14.18
C PRO A 192 -5.94 17.16 15.53
N GLN A 193 -5.71 16.45 16.63
CA GLN A 193 -6.01 16.90 18.00
C GLN A 193 -5.25 18.16 18.40
N ASN A 194 -4.10 18.42 17.81
CA ASN A 194 -3.30 19.62 18.09
C ASN A 194 -3.88 20.88 17.41
N PHE A 195 -4.78 20.72 16.44
CA PHE A 195 -5.37 21.82 15.68
C PHE A 195 -6.75 22.27 16.19
N THR A 196 -7.26 21.64 17.25
CA THR A 196 -8.61 21.95 17.79
C THR A 196 -8.69 23.20 18.65
N VAL A 197 -7.56 23.77 19.05
CA VAL A 197 -7.51 24.93 19.96
C VAL A 197 -6.71 26.07 19.32
N ASN A 198 -7.39 27.15 18.95
CA ASN A 198 -6.81 28.41 18.46
C ASN A 198 -6.12 28.42 17.07
N VAL A 199 -6.64 27.66 16.12
CA VAL A 199 -6.22 27.85 14.73
C VAL A 199 -6.83 29.13 14.16
N SER A 200 -6.03 30.01 13.59
CA SER A 200 -6.55 31.22 12.93
C SER A 200 -7.48 30.83 11.77
N LYS A 201 -8.53 31.64 11.54
CA LYS A 201 -9.48 31.39 10.45
C LYS A 201 -8.78 31.23 9.10
N LYS A 202 -7.74 32.02 8.84
CA LYS A 202 -6.94 31.91 7.61
C LYS A 202 -6.24 30.55 7.47
N ALA A 203 -5.71 30.00 8.56
CA ALA A 203 -5.08 28.69 8.53
C ALA A 203 -6.10 27.57 8.34
N GLN A 204 -7.29 27.71 8.96
CA GLN A 204 -8.39 26.77 8.75
C GLN A 204 -8.87 26.80 7.29
N ASP A 205 -9.17 28.00 6.74
CA ASP A 205 -9.58 28.17 5.33
C ASP A 205 -8.52 27.60 4.36
N PHE A 206 -7.23 27.73 4.68
CA PHE A 206 -6.14 27.15 3.88
C PHE A 206 -6.12 25.63 3.92
N ILE A 207 -6.29 25.03 5.10
CA ILE A 207 -6.35 23.56 5.28
C ILE A 207 -7.58 23.00 4.57
N ASP A 208 -8.74 23.62 4.74
CA ASP A 208 -9.99 23.21 4.08
C ASP A 208 -9.84 23.32 2.55
N GLY A 209 -9.19 24.39 2.07
CA GLY A 209 -8.87 24.57 0.65
C GLY A 209 -7.98 23.43 0.09
N ILE A 210 -6.91 23.06 0.81
CA ILE A 210 -6.07 21.91 0.43
C ILE A 210 -6.88 20.63 0.42
N GLY A 211 -7.75 20.39 1.42
CA GLY A 211 -8.61 19.22 1.50
C GLY A 211 -9.57 19.12 0.31
N VAL A 212 -10.24 20.22 -0.02
CA VAL A 212 -11.15 20.28 -1.18
C VAL A 212 -10.40 20.07 -2.49
N PHE A 213 -9.24 20.73 -2.66
CA PHE A 213 -8.41 20.59 -3.87
C PHE A 213 -7.90 19.16 -4.03
N GLY A 214 -7.42 18.54 -2.94
CA GLY A 214 -6.98 17.14 -2.93
C GLY A 214 -8.12 16.19 -3.28
N PHE A 215 -9.31 16.41 -2.70
CA PHE A 215 -10.50 15.59 -2.99
C PHE A 215 -10.92 15.68 -4.47
N ILE A 216 -10.95 16.90 -5.03
CA ILE A 216 -11.22 17.11 -6.46
C ILE A 216 -10.15 16.44 -7.32
N GLY A 217 -8.87 16.56 -6.91
CA GLY A 217 -7.75 15.90 -7.59
C GLY A 217 -7.90 14.38 -7.64
N ILE A 218 -8.28 13.75 -6.53
CA ILE A 218 -8.55 12.29 -6.46
C ILE A 218 -9.70 11.90 -7.40
N ILE A 219 -10.82 12.64 -7.38
CA ILE A 219 -11.96 12.38 -8.28
C ILE A 219 -11.52 12.55 -9.73
N ALA A 220 -10.82 13.62 -10.06
CA ALA A 220 -10.33 13.87 -11.42
C ALA A 220 -9.40 12.73 -11.88
N THR A 221 -8.51 12.26 -11.02
CA THR A 221 -7.61 11.14 -11.29
C THR A 221 -8.41 9.86 -11.60
N PHE A 222 -9.45 9.56 -10.81
CA PHE A 222 -10.31 8.39 -11.03
C PHE A 222 -11.11 8.45 -12.33
N LEU A 223 -11.49 9.65 -12.78
CA LEU A 223 -12.29 9.85 -13.98
C LEU A 223 -11.44 9.94 -15.26
N LEU A 224 -10.25 10.54 -15.17
CA LEU A 224 -9.45 10.91 -16.34
C LEU A 224 -8.35 9.91 -16.68
N ILE A 225 -7.89 9.11 -15.72
CA ILE A 225 -6.84 8.13 -15.97
C ILE A 225 -7.46 6.84 -16.48
N ASP A 226 -6.97 6.40 -17.66
CA ASP A 226 -7.38 5.19 -18.34
C ASP A 226 -6.22 4.20 -18.39
N GLU A 227 -6.48 2.96 -17.99
CA GLU A 227 -5.54 1.84 -17.94
C GLU A 227 -4.96 1.47 -19.31
N SER A 228 -5.67 1.80 -20.39
CA SER A 228 -5.26 1.46 -21.78
C SER A 228 -4.13 2.34 -22.33
N LYS A 229 -3.74 3.43 -21.63
CA LYS A 229 -2.78 4.40 -22.15
C LYS A 229 -1.36 4.13 -21.64
N PRO A 230 -0.33 4.09 -22.55
CA PRO A 230 1.08 3.93 -22.17
C PRO A 230 1.59 5.00 -21.19
N THR A 231 0.95 6.18 -21.18
CA THR A 231 1.21 7.27 -20.25
C THR A 231 0.94 6.91 -18.78
N LEU A 232 0.11 5.87 -18.54
CA LEU A 232 -0.17 5.36 -17.21
C LEU A 232 1.12 4.97 -16.47
N TYR A 233 1.95 4.15 -17.09
CA TYR A 233 3.17 3.63 -16.47
C TYR A 233 4.29 4.67 -16.36
N LYS A 234 4.34 5.64 -17.28
CA LYS A 234 5.41 6.64 -17.34
C LYS A 234 5.12 7.90 -16.53
N ILE A 235 3.86 8.23 -16.33
CA ILE A 235 3.46 9.50 -15.72
C ILE A 235 2.50 9.29 -14.55
N ALA A 236 1.41 8.52 -14.74
CA ALA A 236 0.34 8.45 -13.75
C ALA A 236 0.76 7.69 -12.48
N PHE A 237 1.44 6.56 -12.57
CA PHE A 237 1.94 5.85 -11.40
C PHE A 237 2.98 6.64 -10.60
N PRO A 238 4.01 7.24 -11.23
CA PRO A 238 4.92 8.11 -10.51
C PRO A 238 4.25 9.30 -9.81
N LEU A 239 3.22 9.90 -10.45
CA LEU A 239 2.47 11.02 -9.87
C LEU A 239 1.46 10.59 -8.80
N ALA A 240 0.84 9.42 -8.92
CA ALA A 240 -0.13 8.92 -7.93
C ALA A 240 0.54 8.46 -6.63
N GLY A 241 1.83 8.10 -6.69
CA GLY A 241 2.63 7.74 -5.53
C GLY A 241 3.21 8.94 -4.77
N LEU A 242 3.16 10.15 -5.35
CA LEU A 242 3.59 11.40 -4.73
C LEU A 242 2.42 12.14 -4.08
#